data_9dc68688af0b1ebe5905f978a904afe6
#
_entry.id   9dc68688af0b1ebe5905f978a904afe6
#
_cell.length_a   1.000
_cell.length_b   1.000
_cell.length_c   1.000
_cell.angle_alpha   90.00
_cell.angle_beta   90.00
_cell.angle_gamma   90.00
#
_symmetry.space_group_name_H-M   'P 1'
#
loop_
_entity.id
_entity.type
_entity.pdbx_description
1 polymer ?
#
loop_
_entity_poly.entity_id
_entity_poly.type
_entity_poly.pdbx_seq_one_letter_code
_entity_poly.pdbx_strand_id
1 'polypeptide(L)'
;MQWLDLTFIHFEVEAEKLRKLLPLGVELDLHDGKAWIGIVPFRMEDVTKRGWPAPAWLCDFPEINVRTYVTSGGKRGVWFLSLDATNALAVWTARTFFHAPYFVAEVTLTETNAGITYSACRGARQFVATCAPGEPAPGQPGSFAEWATERYCLYSFSPNTGGLFRTEVQHKKWQLQRGRIEIKTNTLSEILLGPMHPEVLFSRQLDVVMWSLEQIN
;
A
#
# COMPACT_ATOMS: atom_id res chain seq x y z
N MET A 1 -12.20 0.40 10.25
CA MET A 1 -12.25 0.43 8.77
C MET A 1 -12.04 -0.94 8.21
N GLN A 2 -12.51 -1.16 7.00
CA GLN A 2 -12.29 -2.39 6.25
C GLN A 2 -11.47 -2.10 5.00
N TRP A 3 -10.60 -3.02 4.66
CA TRP A 3 -9.89 -3.05 3.38
C TRP A 3 -10.44 -4.20 2.56
N LEU A 4 -10.88 -3.90 1.33
CA LEU A 4 -11.57 -4.84 0.46
C LEU A 4 -10.85 -4.97 -0.87
N ASP A 5 -10.90 -6.18 -1.43
CA ASP A 5 -10.41 -6.48 -2.77
C ASP A 5 -8.95 -6.05 -3.00
N LEU A 6 -8.08 -6.39 -2.04
CA LEU A 6 -6.67 -6.01 -2.11
C LEU A 6 -5.91 -6.93 -3.06
N THR A 7 -5.21 -6.31 -4.01
CA THR A 7 -4.19 -7.01 -4.80
C THR A 7 -2.81 -6.48 -4.44
N PHE A 8 -1.94 -7.37 -4.01
CA PHE A 8 -0.54 -7.06 -3.73
C PHE A 8 0.30 -7.46 -4.93
N ILE A 9 0.85 -6.48 -5.64
CA ILE A 9 1.66 -6.67 -6.86
C ILE A 9 3.08 -6.27 -6.53
N HIS A 10 3.97 -7.23 -6.37
CA HIS A 10 5.33 -6.98 -5.91
C HIS A 10 6.34 -7.14 -7.02
N PHE A 11 7.25 -6.19 -7.11
CA PHE A 11 8.34 -6.18 -8.08
C PHE A 11 9.68 -6.13 -7.35
N GLU A 12 10.60 -7.00 -7.75
CA GLU A 12 12.00 -6.90 -7.35
C GLU A 12 12.63 -5.68 -8.01
N VAL A 13 13.38 -4.88 -7.24
CA VAL A 13 14.02 -3.66 -7.72
C VAL A 13 15.42 -3.50 -7.13
N GLU A 14 16.24 -2.66 -7.77
CA GLU A 14 17.56 -2.34 -7.27
C GLU A 14 17.50 -1.59 -5.93
N ALA A 15 18.09 -2.14 -4.88
CA ALA A 15 18.09 -1.58 -3.54
C ALA A 15 18.61 -0.14 -3.49
N GLU A 16 19.65 0.17 -4.27
CA GLU A 16 20.25 1.50 -4.31
C GLU A 16 19.30 2.60 -4.84
N LYS A 17 18.39 2.25 -5.74
CA LYS A 17 17.37 3.16 -6.24
C LYS A 17 16.35 3.50 -5.16
N LEU A 18 15.92 2.50 -4.37
CA LEU A 18 14.98 2.69 -3.27
C LEU A 18 15.63 3.44 -2.09
N ARG A 19 16.87 3.11 -1.75
CA ARG A 19 17.58 3.72 -0.62
C ARG A 19 17.64 5.24 -0.72
N LYS A 20 17.78 5.77 -1.93
CA LYS A 20 17.80 7.22 -2.21
C LYS A 20 16.48 7.93 -1.92
N LEU A 21 15.38 7.18 -1.81
CA LEU A 21 14.04 7.71 -1.52
C LEU A 21 13.68 7.66 -0.03
N LEU A 22 14.53 7.05 0.79
CA LEU A 22 14.28 6.89 2.22
C LEU A 22 15.02 7.98 3.01
N PRO A 23 14.39 8.54 4.05
CA PRO A 23 15.06 9.45 4.97
C PRO A 23 16.08 8.72 5.85
N LEU A 24 16.92 9.49 6.54
CA LEU A 24 17.79 8.95 7.57
C LEU A 24 16.96 8.31 8.70
N GLY A 25 17.49 7.23 9.30
CA GLY A 25 16.81 6.48 10.36
C GLY A 25 15.80 5.42 9.86
N VAL A 26 15.66 5.27 8.53
CA VAL A 26 14.86 4.22 7.90
C VAL A 26 15.77 3.38 7.02
N GLU A 27 15.74 2.07 7.21
CA GLU A 27 16.52 1.11 6.45
C GLU A 27 15.60 0.22 5.60
N LEU A 28 16.08 -0.24 4.42
CA LEU A 28 15.36 -1.22 3.63
C LEU A 28 15.29 -2.55 4.37
N ASP A 29 14.10 -3.13 4.44
CA ASP A 29 13.90 -4.51 4.85
C ASP A 29 13.92 -5.40 3.59
N LEU A 30 14.95 -6.19 3.46
CA LEU A 30 15.18 -7.05 2.29
C LEU A 30 14.57 -8.44 2.53
N HIS A 31 14.05 -9.06 1.48
CA HIS A 31 13.69 -10.47 1.47
C HIS A 31 14.67 -11.23 0.58
N ASP A 32 15.35 -12.21 1.14
CA ASP A 32 16.41 -12.98 0.46
C ASP A 32 17.48 -12.09 -0.20
N GLY A 33 17.85 -10.99 0.48
CA GLY A 33 18.83 -10.03 -0.01
C GLY A 33 18.33 -9.09 -1.10
N LYS A 34 17.05 -9.14 -1.45
CA LYS A 34 16.42 -8.36 -2.52
C LYS A 34 15.51 -7.28 -1.97
N ALA A 35 15.49 -6.13 -2.64
CA ALA A 35 14.56 -5.05 -2.35
C ALA A 35 13.30 -5.13 -3.23
N TRP A 36 12.16 -4.74 -2.68
CA TRP A 36 10.87 -4.89 -3.32
C TRP A 36 10.04 -3.62 -3.27
N ILE A 37 9.31 -3.36 -4.35
CA ILE A 37 8.20 -2.40 -4.39
C ILE A 37 6.89 -3.18 -4.49
N GLY A 38 5.89 -2.75 -3.71
CA GLY A 38 4.51 -3.19 -3.85
C GLY A 38 3.63 -2.11 -4.46
N ILE A 39 2.83 -2.46 -5.46
CA ILE A 39 1.65 -1.69 -5.87
C ILE A 39 0.45 -2.39 -5.27
N VAL A 40 -0.35 -1.66 -4.48
CA VAL A 40 -1.48 -2.26 -3.76
C VAL A 40 -2.74 -1.44 -4.03
N PRO A 41 -3.51 -1.83 -5.05
CA PRO A 41 -4.86 -1.33 -5.26
C PRO A 41 -5.86 -2.04 -4.34
N PHE A 42 -6.82 -1.29 -3.80
CA PHE A 42 -7.88 -1.80 -2.93
C PHE A 42 -8.98 -0.76 -2.73
N ARG A 43 -10.05 -1.14 -2.05
CA ARG A 43 -11.11 -0.25 -1.60
C ARG A 43 -11.12 -0.17 -0.09
N MET A 44 -11.19 1.04 0.44
CA MET A 44 -11.45 1.29 1.86
C MET A 44 -12.94 1.48 2.08
N GLU A 45 -13.45 0.92 3.17
CA GLU A 45 -14.79 1.16 3.69
C GLU A 45 -14.73 1.44 5.19
N ASP A 46 -15.73 2.18 5.68
CA ASP A 46 -15.88 2.53 7.09
C ASP A 46 -14.63 3.23 7.68
N VAL A 47 -13.99 4.11 6.94
CA VAL A 47 -12.85 4.90 7.41
C VAL A 47 -13.35 5.96 8.40
N THR A 48 -13.50 5.58 9.66
CA THR A 48 -14.04 6.44 10.71
C THR A 48 -13.11 6.50 11.91
N LYS A 49 -13.12 7.64 12.59
CA LYS A 49 -12.55 7.74 13.93
C LYS A 49 -13.54 7.12 14.93
N ARG A 50 -13.04 6.28 15.84
CA ARG A 50 -13.87 5.62 16.85
C ARG A 50 -14.78 6.63 17.56
N GLY A 51 -16.11 6.39 17.53
CA GLY A 51 -17.11 7.27 18.16
C GLY A 51 -17.53 8.49 17.33
N TRP A 52 -17.03 8.65 16.09
CA TRP A 52 -17.42 9.73 15.20
C TRP A 52 -18.04 9.14 13.93
N PRO A 53 -19.38 9.14 13.80
CA PRO A 53 -20.03 8.71 12.58
C PRO A 53 -19.69 9.68 11.44
N ALA A 54 -19.37 9.15 10.28
CA ALA A 54 -19.15 9.94 9.09
C ALA A 54 -19.92 9.30 7.91
N PRO A 55 -20.38 10.11 6.94
CA PRO A 55 -21.15 9.59 5.82
C PRO A 55 -20.27 8.70 4.89
N ALA A 56 -20.87 7.66 4.31
CA ALA A 56 -20.17 6.68 3.48
C ALA A 56 -19.32 7.32 2.35
N TRP A 57 -19.84 8.37 1.67
CA TRP A 57 -19.10 9.06 0.62
C TRP A 57 -17.76 9.67 1.06
N LEU A 58 -17.59 9.87 2.38
CA LEU A 58 -16.32 10.34 2.97
C LEU A 58 -15.43 9.18 3.40
N CYS A 59 -16.03 8.04 3.71
CA CYS A 59 -15.39 6.89 4.35
C CYS A 59 -15.06 5.76 3.37
N ASP A 60 -15.76 5.72 2.22
CA ASP A 60 -15.66 4.62 1.27
C ASP A 60 -15.06 5.15 -0.03
N PHE A 61 -13.85 4.72 -0.35
CA PHE A 61 -13.18 5.13 -1.57
C PHE A 61 -12.09 4.15 -1.99
N PRO A 62 -11.83 4.03 -3.31
CA PRO A 62 -10.71 3.25 -3.81
C PRO A 62 -9.39 4.00 -3.62
N GLU A 63 -8.34 3.22 -3.40
CA GLU A 63 -6.96 3.69 -3.26
C GLU A 63 -6.01 2.77 -4.03
N ILE A 64 -4.96 3.36 -4.58
CA ILE A 64 -3.79 2.61 -5.05
C ILE A 64 -2.55 3.19 -4.38
N ASN A 65 -1.82 2.39 -3.63
CA ASN A 65 -0.56 2.82 -3.07
C ASN A 65 0.64 2.14 -3.73
N VAL A 66 1.75 2.87 -3.76
CA VAL A 66 3.08 2.38 -4.10
C VAL A 66 3.91 2.43 -2.84
N ARG A 67 4.42 1.28 -2.41
CA ARG A 67 5.12 1.15 -1.13
C ARG A 67 6.38 0.32 -1.24
N THR A 68 7.27 0.48 -0.27
CA THR A 68 8.39 -0.43 -0.04
C THR A 68 8.43 -0.87 1.43
N TYR A 69 9.31 -1.78 1.73
CA TYR A 69 9.43 -2.45 3.02
C TYR A 69 10.66 -1.95 3.75
N VAL A 70 10.46 -1.57 5.00
CA VAL A 70 11.50 -0.88 5.77
C VAL A 70 11.53 -1.35 7.23
N THR A 71 12.64 -1.02 7.88
CA THR A 71 12.76 -1.12 9.34
C THR A 71 13.24 0.22 9.91
N SER A 72 12.83 0.52 11.13
CA SER A 72 13.39 1.58 11.96
C SER A 72 13.37 1.14 13.42
N GLY A 73 14.49 1.26 14.13
CA GLY A 73 14.60 0.76 15.50
C GLY A 73 14.30 -0.74 15.65
N GLY A 74 14.62 -1.55 14.63
CA GLY A 74 14.38 -3.00 14.61
C GLY A 74 12.93 -3.40 14.36
N LYS A 75 12.00 -2.46 14.15
CA LYS A 75 10.60 -2.76 13.86
C LYS A 75 10.33 -2.70 12.37
N ARG A 76 9.76 -3.78 11.82
CA ARG A 76 9.42 -3.93 10.41
C ARG A 76 8.12 -3.21 10.08
N GLY A 77 8.09 -2.47 8.98
CA GLY A 77 6.91 -1.73 8.54
C GLY A 77 6.93 -1.44 7.04
N VAL A 78 6.04 -0.55 6.61
CA VAL A 78 5.97 -0.09 5.23
C VAL A 78 6.31 1.39 5.14
N TRP A 79 6.87 1.78 3.98
CA TRP A 79 7.11 3.15 3.57
C TRP A 79 6.36 3.41 2.27
N PHE A 80 5.49 4.42 2.28
CA PHE A 80 4.76 4.79 1.08
C PHE A 80 5.57 5.75 0.21
N LEU A 81 5.65 5.43 -1.09
CA LEU A 81 6.20 6.30 -2.12
C LEU A 81 5.10 7.20 -2.71
N SER A 82 3.88 6.68 -2.85
CA SER A 82 2.68 7.45 -3.17
C SER A 82 1.41 6.69 -2.75
N LEU A 83 0.34 7.45 -2.48
CA LEU A 83 -1.01 6.93 -2.27
C LEU A 83 -1.96 7.77 -3.11
N ASP A 84 -2.57 7.16 -4.11
CA ASP A 84 -3.51 7.78 -5.02
C ASP A 84 -4.95 7.41 -4.60
N ALA A 85 -5.78 8.42 -4.28
CA ALA A 85 -7.16 8.24 -3.82
C ALA A 85 -8.09 9.30 -4.40
N THR A 86 -9.38 8.94 -4.52
CA THR A 86 -10.39 9.83 -5.11
C THR A 86 -10.90 10.92 -4.16
N ASN A 87 -10.85 10.67 -2.85
CA ASN A 87 -11.44 11.55 -1.85
C ASN A 87 -10.48 12.68 -1.44
N ALA A 88 -10.67 13.88 -1.96
CA ALA A 88 -9.81 15.03 -1.70
C ALA A 88 -9.73 15.42 -0.22
N LEU A 89 -10.82 15.24 0.57
CA LEU A 89 -10.81 15.55 1.99
C LEU A 89 -10.02 14.50 2.78
N ALA A 90 -10.16 13.22 2.44
CA ALA A 90 -9.35 12.16 3.01
C ALA A 90 -7.86 12.37 2.70
N VAL A 91 -7.53 12.71 1.45
CA VAL A 91 -6.17 13.07 1.01
C VAL A 91 -5.61 14.22 1.84
N TRP A 92 -6.37 15.31 1.99
CA TRP A 92 -5.93 16.46 2.80
C TRP A 92 -5.69 16.07 4.26
N THR A 93 -6.62 15.33 4.86
CA THR A 93 -6.52 14.84 6.24
C THR A 93 -5.28 13.97 6.44
N ALA A 94 -5.06 13.00 5.55
CA ALA A 94 -3.93 12.09 5.64
C ALA A 94 -2.57 12.80 5.45
N ARG A 95 -2.48 13.75 4.55
CA ARG A 95 -1.27 14.58 4.40
C ARG A 95 -0.98 15.43 5.62
N THR A 96 -2.02 16.03 6.21
CA THR A 96 -1.89 16.96 7.33
C THR A 96 -1.55 16.24 8.63
N PHE A 97 -2.22 15.12 8.92
CA PHE A 97 -2.14 14.47 10.23
C PHE A 97 -1.28 13.22 10.26
N PHE A 98 -1.03 12.58 9.10
CA PHE A 98 -0.21 11.36 9.04
C PHE A 98 1.07 11.55 8.24
N HIS A 99 1.32 12.72 7.67
CA HIS A 99 2.49 13.03 6.83
C HIS A 99 2.71 11.99 5.70
N ALA A 100 1.62 11.36 5.26
CA ALA A 100 1.65 10.35 4.21
C ALA A 100 1.56 11.01 2.82
N PRO A 101 2.27 10.50 1.80
CA PRO A 101 2.35 11.09 0.46
C PRO A 101 1.10 10.79 -0.38
N TYR A 102 -0.06 11.24 0.09
CA TYR A 102 -1.34 11.11 -0.62
C TYR A 102 -1.48 12.12 -1.76
N PHE A 103 -2.12 11.69 -2.82
CA PHE A 103 -2.46 12.52 -3.98
C PHE A 103 -3.92 12.30 -4.37
N VAL A 104 -4.58 13.38 -4.79
CA VAL A 104 -5.90 13.27 -5.43
C VAL A 104 -5.70 12.71 -6.83
N ALA A 105 -6.40 11.64 -7.15
CA ALA A 105 -6.33 10.95 -8.42
C ALA A 105 -7.72 10.40 -8.81
N GLU A 106 -7.91 10.15 -10.07
CA GLU A 106 -9.05 9.35 -10.54
C GLU A 106 -8.70 7.88 -10.32
N VAL A 107 -9.35 7.23 -9.36
CA VAL A 107 -9.14 5.81 -9.05
C VAL A 107 -10.47 5.09 -9.20
N THR A 108 -10.47 3.97 -9.90
CA THR A 108 -11.65 3.11 -10.05
C THR A 108 -11.32 1.66 -9.77
N LEU A 109 -12.31 0.94 -9.28
CA LEU A 109 -12.27 -0.49 -9.04
C LEU A 109 -13.57 -1.08 -9.58
N THR A 110 -13.47 -1.99 -10.56
CA THR A 110 -14.61 -2.57 -11.24
C THR A 110 -14.49 -4.09 -11.27
N GLU A 111 -15.46 -4.79 -10.71
CA GLU A 111 -15.54 -6.24 -10.77
C GLU A 111 -16.19 -6.68 -12.09
N THR A 112 -15.56 -7.64 -12.75
CA THR A 112 -16.00 -8.23 -14.02
C THR A 112 -15.87 -9.75 -13.97
N ASN A 113 -16.36 -10.45 -14.98
CA ASN A 113 -16.18 -11.92 -15.10
C ASN A 113 -14.70 -12.33 -15.25
N ALA A 114 -13.83 -11.42 -15.69
CA ALA A 114 -12.38 -11.67 -15.83
C ALA A 114 -11.60 -11.44 -14.52
N GLY A 115 -12.23 -10.84 -13.51
CA GLY A 115 -11.63 -10.47 -12.25
C GLY A 115 -11.93 -9.02 -11.89
N ILE A 116 -11.06 -8.43 -11.07
CA ILE A 116 -11.18 -7.05 -10.61
C ILE A 116 -10.22 -6.18 -11.40
N THR A 117 -10.74 -5.18 -12.08
CA THR A 117 -9.96 -4.19 -12.81
C THR A 117 -9.77 -2.95 -11.95
N TYR A 118 -8.53 -2.57 -11.75
CA TYR A 118 -8.10 -1.36 -11.06
C TYR A 118 -7.57 -0.37 -12.07
N SER A 119 -7.95 0.90 -11.91
CA SER A 119 -7.43 1.98 -12.73
C SER A 119 -7.09 3.18 -11.85
N ALA A 120 -5.97 3.83 -12.13
CA ALA A 120 -5.63 5.13 -11.55
C ALA A 120 -5.07 6.06 -12.61
N CYS A 121 -5.42 7.35 -12.52
CA CYS A 121 -4.90 8.41 -13.37
C CYS A 121 -4.60 9.66 -12.53
N ARG A 122 -3.34 10.10 -12.58
CA ARG A 122 -2.86 11.33 -11.95
C ARG A 122 -1.90 12.05 -12.88
N GLY A 123 -2.45 12.92 -13.73
CA GLY A 123 -1.67 13.58 -14.79
C GLY A 123 -1.08 12.56 -15.77
N ALA A 124 0.23 12.55 -15.94
CA ALA A 124 0.92 11.59 -16.81
C ALA A 124 1.11 10.20 -16.19
N ARG A 125 0.83 10.03 -14.90
CA ARG A 125 0.97 8.76 -14.19
C ARG A 125 -0.32 7.97 -14.29
N GLN A 126 -0.21 6.72 -14.74
CA GLN A 126 -1.35 5.84 -14.98
C GLN A 126 -1.05 4.42 -14.51
N PHE A 127 -2.09 3.77 -14.06
CA PHE A 127 -2.08 2.35 -13.76
C PHE A 127 -3.39 1.72 -14.23
N VAL A 128 -3.31 0.63 -14.97
CA VAL A 128 -4.47 -0.18 -15.33
C VAL A 128 -4.06 -1.65 -15.26
N ALA A 129 -4.72 -2.42 -14.42
CA ALA A 129 -4.49 -3.84 -14.28
C ALA A 129 -5.76 -4.59 -13.92
N THR A 130 -5.87 -5.84 -14.35
CA THR A 130 -6.94 -6.76 -13.98
C THR A 130 -6.36 -7.94 -13.20
N CYS A 131 -6.84 -8.16 -11.99
CA CYS A 131 -6.46 -9.28 -11.15
C CYS A 131 -7.58 -10.31 -11.07
N ALA A 132 -7.26 -11.57 -11.34
CA ALA A 132 -8.12 -12.71 -11.08
C ALA A 132 -7.62 -13.44 -9.82
N PRO A 133 -8.42 -13.48 -8.73
CA PRO A 133 -8.11 -14.29 -7.56
C PRO A 133 -8.03 -15.78 -7.92
N GLY A 134 -7.14 -16.49 -7.26
CA GLY A 134 -6.90 -17.92 -7.50
C GLY A 134 -6.98 -18.75 -6.22
N GLU A 135 -6.19 -19.80 -6.14
CA GLU A 135 -6.18 -20.72 -5.02
C GLU A 135 -5.66 -20.09 -3.72
N PRO A 136 -6.15 -20.54 -2.56
CA PRO A 136 -5.64 -20.10 -1.27
C PRO A 136 -4.11 -20.27 -1.17
N ALA A 137 -3.44 -19.23 -0.67
CA ALA A 137 -1.99 -19.19 -0.51
C ALA A 137 -1.62 -18.53 0.83
N PRO A 138 -1.97 -19.15 1.97
CA PRO A 138 -1.71 -18.56 3.27
C PRO A 138 -0.20 -18.35 3.47
N GLY A 139 0.18 -17.20 4.02
CA GLY A 139 1.56 -16.88 4.34
C GLY A 139 2.12 -17.86 5.36
N GLN A 140 3.07 -18.69 4.93
CA GLN A 140 3.81 -19.58 5.84
C GLN A 140 4.91 -18.80 6.55
N PRO A 141 5.28 -19.15 7.79
CA PRO A 141 6.39 -18.51 8.48
C PRO A 141 7.66 -18.47 7.63
N GLY A 142 8.27 -17.29 7.48
CA GLY A 142 9.47 -17.05 6.69
C GLY A 142 9.25 -16.95 5.17
N SER A 143 8.02 -17.13 4.68
CA SER A 143 7.72 -16.99 3.25
C SER A 143 7.70 -15.52 2.81
N PHE A 144 7.86 -15.30 1.48
CA PHE A 144 7.66 -13.98 0.88
C PHE A 144 6.28 -13.40 1.20
N ALA A 145 5.22 -14.22 1.15
CA ALA A 145 3.87 -13.79 1.44
C ALA A 145 3.74 -13.23 2.86
N GLU A 146 4.27 -13.92 3.88
CA GLU A 146 4.29 -13.41 5.25
C GLU A 146 5.13 -12.14 5.35
N TRP A 147 6.35 -12.17 4.79
CA TRP A 147 7.24 -11.01 4.83
C TRP A 147 6.61 -9.77 4.20
N ALA A 148 5.92 -9.89 3.07
CA ALA A 148 5.35 -8.77 2.33
C ALA A 148 4.04 -8.23 2.91
N THR A 149 3.25 -9.08 3.61
CA THR A 149 1.89 -8.72 4.02
C THR A 149 1.71 -8.54 5.52
N GLU A 150 2.47 -9.26 6.36
CA GLU A 150 2.36 -9.15 7.83
C GLU A 150 3.15 -7.94 8.32
N ARG A 151 2.61 -6.73 8.05
CA ARG A 151 3.19 -5.43 8.39
C ARG A 151 2.25 -4.68 9.30
N TYR A 152 2.68 -4.42 10.52
CA TYR A 152 1.85 -3.86 11.57
C TYR A 152 2.19 -2.42 11.93
N CYS A 153 2.98 -1.75 11.11
CA CYS A 153 3.15 -0.31 11.18
C CYS A 153 3.52 0.29 9.82
N LEU A 154 3.27 1.58 9.70
CA LEU A 154 3.75 2.41 8.59
C LEU A 154 4.62 3.53 9.12
N TYR A 155 5.58 3.95 8.34
CA TYR A 155 6.48 5.06 8.62
C TYR A 155 6.19 6.23 7.71
N SER A 156 6.29 7.44 8.24
CA SER A 156 6.18 8.68 7.48
C SER A 156 7.20 9.73 7.99
N PHE A 157 7.45 10.73 7.18
CA PHE A 157 8.40 11.79 7.49
C PHE A 157 7.77 13.15 7.28
N SER A 158 7.94 14.04 8.23
CA SER A 158 7.51 15.41 8.11
C SER A 158 8.68 16.31 7.70
N PRO A 159 8.71 16.83 6.48
CA PRO A 159 9.76 17.75 6.06
C PRO A 159 9.74 19.07 6.84
N ASN A 160 8.59 19.44 7.41
CA ASN A 160 8.46 20.68 8.19
C ASN A 160 9.15 20.61 9.54
N THR A 161 9.14 19.42 10.18
CA THR A 161 9.75 19.25 11.51
C THR A 161 11.07 18.46 11.45
N GLY A 162 11.37 17.83 10.31
CA GLY A 162 12.49 16.90 10.18
C GLY A 162 12.28 15.60 10.95
N GLY A 163 11.07 15.35 11.47
CA GLY A 163 10.77 14.21 12.31
C GLY A 163 10.34 12.96 11.53
N LEU A 164 10.79 11.82 12.02
CA LEU A 164 10.32 10.50 11.58
C LEU A 164 9.15 10.08 12.48
N PHE A 165 8.10 9.54 11.87
CA PHE A 165 6.89 9.14 12.56
C PHE A 165 6.53 7.69 12.24
N ARG A 166 5.78 7.09 13.15
CA ARG A 166 5.23 5.74 13.02
C ARG A 166 3.75 5.73 13.38
N THR A 167 2.96 5.01 12.62
CA THR A 167 1.57 4.68 12.94
C THR A 167 1.46 3.17 13.07
N GLU A 168 0.95 2.71 14.21
CA GLU A 168 0.67 1.30 14.42
C GLU A 168 -0.60 0.90 13.65
N VAL A 169 -0.54 -0.27 13.03
CA VAL A 169 -1.67 -0.88 12.30
C VAL A 169 -1.92 -2.25 12.89
N GLN A 170 -3.16 -2.51 13.28
CA GLN A 170 -3.56 -3.80 13.83
C GLN A 170 -4.57 -4.47 12.91
N HIS A 171 -4.31 -5.71 12.55
CA HIS A 171 -5.20 -6.56 11.79
C HIS A 171 -4.96 -8.04 12.12
N LYS A 172 -5.91 -8.90 11.74
CA LYS A 172 -5.73 -10.34 11.76
C LYS A 172 -4.77 -10.76 10.65
N LYS A 173 -4.23 -11.98 10.71
CA LYS A 173 -3.46 -12.56 9.62
C LYS A 173 -4.27 -12.55 8.32
N TRP A 174 -3.59 -12.23 7.22
CA TRP A 174 -4.19 -12.16 5.91
C TRP A 174 -4.69 -13.53 5.43
N GLN A 175 -5.89 -13.55 4.88
CA GLN A 175 -6.41 -14.68 4.12
C GLN A 175 -6.02 -14.49 2.65
N LEU A 176 -4.81 -14.93 2.34
CA LEU A 176 -4.22 -14.73 1.02
C LEU A 176 -4.63 -15.79 0.01
N GLN A 177 -4.72 -15.37 -1.22
CA GLN A 177 -4.86 -16.19 -2.42
C GLN A 177 -3.75 -15.84 -3.40
N ARG A 178 -3.36 -16.75 -4.29
CA ARG A 178 -2.55 -16.40 -5.45
C ARG A 178 -3.35 -15.52 -6.38
N GLY A 179 -2.73 -14.45 -6.89
CA GLY A 179 -3.34 -13.60 -7.90
C GLY A 179 -2.75 -13.90 -9.28
N ARG A 180 -3.58 -13.83 -10.31
CA ARG A 180 -3.13 -13.71 -11.71
C ARG A 180 -3.42 -12.31 -12.16
N ILE A 181 -2.44 -11.62 -12.73
CA ILE A 181 -2.57 -10.22 -13.10
C ILE A 181 -2.22 -9.99 -14.57
N GLU A 182 -3.02 -9.17 -15.21
CA GLU A 182 -2.72 -8.56 -16.50
C GLU A 182 -2.55 -7.06 -16.29
N ILE A 183 -1.34 -6.55 -16.50
CA ILE A 183 -1.03 -5.13 -16.38
C ILE A 183 -1.02 -4.52 -17.78
N LYS A 184 -1.96 -3.63 -18.06
CA LYS A 184 -2.05 -2.91 -19.34
C LYS A 184 -1.20 -1.64 -19.35
N THR A 185 -1.13 -0.95 -18.21
CA THR A 185 -0.37 0.29 -18.06
C THR A 185 0.17 0.39 -16.64
N ASN A 186 1.43 0.77 -16.49
CA ASN A 186 2.04 1.07 -15.20
C ASN A 186 3.12 2.14 -15.35
N THR A 187 2.77 3.37 -15.02
CA THR A 187 3.68 4.52 -14.96
C THR A 187 3.65 5.22 -13.59
N LEU A 188 3.12 4.55 -12.55
CA LEU A 188 3.02 5.11 -11.20
C LEU A 188 4.39 5.39 -10.57
N SER A 189 5.39 4.60 -10.90
CA SER A 189 6.75 4.75 -10.38
C SER A 189 7.77 4.57 -11.49
N GLU A 190 8.70 5.52 -11.59
CA GLU A 190 9.81 5.47 -12.55
C GLU A 190 10.78 4.30 -12.28
N ILE A 191 10.80 3.79 -11.04
CA ILE A 191 11.61 2.62 -10.65
C ILE A 191 11.08 1.33 -11.30
N LEU A 192 9.78 1.31 -11.65
CA LEU A 192 9.10 0.14 -12.23
C LEU A 192 9.07 0.16 -13.77
N LEU A 193 10.00 0.88 -14.41
CA LEU A 193 10.11 0.91 -15.85
C LEU A 193 10.89 -0.30 -16.35
N GLY A 194 10.26 -1.13 -17.20
CA GLY A 194 10.88 -2.29 -17.85
C GLY A 194 10.04 -3.57 -17.74
N PRO A 195 10.46 -4.65 -18.40
CA PRO A 195 9.79 -5.94 -18.29
C PRO A 195 10.01 -6.52 -16.88
N MET A 196 8.93 -6.78 -16.17
CA MET A 196 8.97 -7.27 -14.79
C MET A 196 7.94 -8.39 -14.60
N HIS A 197 8.33 -9.40 -13.85
CA HIS A 197 7.46 -10.51 -13.46
C HIS A 197 7.07 -10.31 -11.99
N PRO A 198 5.85 -9.86 -11.69
CA PRO A 198 5.44 -9.61 -10.32
C PRO A 198 5.09 -10.90 -9.56
N GLU A 199 5.38 -10.89 -8.26
CA GLU A 199 4.72 -11.78 -7.30
C GLU A 199 3.36 -11.17 -6.94
N VAL A 200 2.29 -11.94 -7.10
CA VAL A 200 0.93 -11.42 -6.93
C VAL A 200 0.16 -12.21 -5.89
N LEU A 201 -0.35 -11.49 -4.89
CA LEU A 201 -1.22 -12.01 -3.85
C LEU A 201 -2.53 -11.22 -3.85
N PHE A 202 -3.60 -11.86 -3.42
CA PHE A 202 -4.92 -11.25 -3.30
C PHE A 202 -5.52 -11.54 -1.93
N SER A 203 -6.28 -10.59 -1.38
CA SER A 203 -7.12 -10.80 -0.21
C SER A 203 -8.45 -10.09 -0.40
N ARG A 204 -9.54 -10.81 -0.14
CA ARG A 204 -10.90 -10.27 -0.34
C ARG A 204 -11.26 -9.19 0.67
N GLN A 205 -10.89 -9.39 1.93
CA GLN A 205 -11.30 -8.50 3.02
C GLN A 205 -10.36 -8.59 4.22
N LEU A 206 -10.16 -7.46 4.89
CA LEU A 206 -9.48 -7.38 6.18
C LEU A 206 -10.02 -6.24 7.03
N ASP A 207 -10.33 -6.52 8.29
CA ASP A 207 -10.64 -5.50 9.29
C ASP A 207 -9.36 -4.90 9.84
N VAL A 208 -9.28 -3.57 9.86
CA VAL A 208 -8.06 -2.86 10.23
C VAL A 208 -8.36 -1.76 11.24
N VAL A 209 -7.49 -1.65 12.23
CA VAL A 209 -7.45 -0.54 13.18
C VAL A 209 -6.11 0.17 13.04
N MET A 210 -6.14 1.47 12.87
CA MET A 210 -4.96 2.34 12.88
C MET A 210 -4.93 3.18 14.15
N TRP A 211 -3.72 3.38 14.68
CA TRP A 211 -3.49 4.18 15.87
C TRP A 211 -2.99 5.58 15.51
N SER A 212 -2.97 6.46 16.50
CA SER A 212 -2.43 7.81 16.31
C SER A 212 -0.97 7.78 15.91
N LEU A 213 -0.56 8.81 15.17
CA LEU A 213 0.81 9.03 14.77
C LEU A 213 1.70 9.28 16.00
N GLU A 214 2.84 8.61 16.08
CA GLU A 214 3.86 8.76 17.11
C GLU A 214 5.15 9.22 16.45
N GLN A 215 5.77 10.26 17.01
CA GLN A 215 7.10 10.66 16.58
C GLN A 215 8.13 9.69 17.18
N ILE A 216 9.01 9.20 16.36
CA ILE A 216 10.11 8.33 16.74
C ILE A 216 11.44 9.02 16.40
N ASN A 217 12.39 8.89 17.28
CA ASN A 217 13.73 9.49 17.12
C ASN A 217 14.68 8.51 16.41
#